data_5dfa040a9bc325749b913440eec4b4cd
#
_entry.id   5dfa040a9bc325749b913440eec4b4cd
#
_cell.length_a   1.000
_cell.length_b   1.000
_cell.length_c   1.000
_cell.angle_alpha   90.00
_cell.angle_beta   90.00
_cell.angle_gamma   90.00
#
_symmetry.space_group_name_H-M   'P 1'
#
loop_
_entity.id
_entity.type
_entity.pdbx_description
1 polymer ?
#
loop_
_entity_poly.entity_id
_entity_poly.type
_entity_poly.pdbx_seq_one_letter_code
_entity_poly.pdbx_strand_id
1 'polypeptide(L)'
;MDFGAVLDEWDKMQKTAKRKGHGGNSVSGKKANAPEKGKESSDCSGEENGFSKRIDPQEAWLRRYGVVDKDKIASLEAERNRERSQLYIKKIPVEAKIDLHGLTREEARSRLSIFVGDCVKRGLRKILIVHGKGIHTTGSDPVLGEEVRKFIEQDRRCGRSGHPDRRMGGSGATWVFLKN
;
A
#
# COMPACT_ATOMS: atom_id res chain seq x y z
N MET A 1 7.35 18.27 30.76
CA MET A 1 8.72 18.44 30.22
C MET A 1 8.65 19.49 29.14
N ASP A 2 9.41 20.56 29.29
CA ASP A 2 9.40 21.68 28.37
C ASP A 2 10.22 21.32 27.13
N PHE A 3 9.62 21.47 25.95
CA PHE A 3 10.24 21.11 24.65
C PHE A 3 11.51 21.94 24.38
N GLY A 4 11.59 23.16 24.92
CA GLY A 4 12.78 24.02 24.85
C GLY A 4 14.01 23.40 25.54
N ALA A 5 13.82 22.77 26.67
CA ALA A 5 14.91 22.12 27.42
C ALA A 5 15.50 20.93 26.67
N VAL A 6 14.69 20.19 25.91
CA VAL A 6 15.14 19.05 25.08
C VAL A 6 15.98 19.51 23.89
N LEU A 7 15.62 20.62 23.25
CA LEU A 7 16.39 21.22 22.15
C LEU A 7 17.74 21.77 22.63
N ASP A 8 17.81 22.40 23.78
CA ASP A 8 19.06 22.90 24.37
C ASP A 8 20.02 21.76 24.73
N GLU A 9 19.49 20.63 25.19
CA GLU A 9 20.30 19.46 25.51
C GLU A 9 20.85 18.79 24.24
N TRP A 10 20.05 18.77 23.17
CA TRP A 10 20.45 18.25 21.87
C TRP A 10 21.56 19.11 21.22
N ASP A 11 21.45 20.44 21.28
CA ASP A 11 22.46 21.38 20.81
C ASP A 11 23.77 21.28 21.60
N LYS A 12 23.71 21.04 22.89
CA LYS A 12 24.90 20.77 23.73
C LYS A 12 25.59 19.49 23.33
N MET A 13 24.86 18.42 23.03
CA MET A 13 25.43 17.16 22.56
C MET A 13 26.12 17.32 21.21
N GLN A 14 25.54 18.07 20.28
CA GLN A 14 26.16 18.35 18.97
C GLN A 14 27.46 19.16 19.08
N LYS A 15 27.49 20.17 19.97
CA LYS A 15 28.71 20.99 20.21
C LYS A 15 29.81 20.20 20.88
N THR A 16 29.53 19.25 21.75
CA THR A 16 30.53 18.37 22.39
C THR A 16 31.06 17.30 21.43
N ALA A 17 30.25 16.80 20.51
CA ALA A 17 30.69 15.87 19.46
C ALA A 17 31.70 16.52 18.47
N LYS A 18 31.48 17.81 18.12
CA LYS A 18 32.41 18.56 17.27
C LYS A 18 33.74 18.87 17.91
N ARG A 19 33.86 18.92 19.23
CA ARG A 19 35.13 19.20 19.96
C ARG A 19 36.01 17.98 20.17
N LYS A 20 35.50 16.75 20.07
CA LYS A 20 36.30 15.51 20.20
C LYS A 20 36.98 15.03 18.91
N GLY A 21 36.78 15.72 17.79
CA GLY A 21 37.32 15.36 16.47
C GLY A 21 38.60 16.09 16.04
N HIS A 22 39.34 16.78 16.94
CA HIS A 22 40.55 17.47 16.58
C HIS A 22 41.78 16.96 17.40
N GLY A 23 42.17 15.73 17.12
CA GLY A 23 43.40 15.13 17.57
C GLY A 23 44.08 14.51 16.35
N GLY A 24 45.15 15.15 15.88
CA GLY A 24 45.78 14.95 14.59
C GLY A 24 46.23 13.54 14.26
N ASN A 25 46.12 13.22 13.01
CA ASN A 25 47.19 12.50 12.30
C ASN A 25 47.12 12.90 10.83
N SER A 26 48.13 13.65 10.40
CA SER A 26 48.35 13.99 9.00
C SER A 26 48.78 12.74 8.24
N VAL A 27 47.85 12.02 7.69
CA VAL A 27 48.10 11.07 6.62
C VAL A 27 47.72 11.77 5.32
N SER A 28 48.73 12.06 4.52
CA SER A 28 48.64 12.51 3.15
C SER A 28 47.75 11.58 2.34
N GLY A 29 46.43 11.81 2.39
CA GLY A 29 45.48 11.19 1.53
C GLY A 29 45.29 12.05 0.30
N LYS A 30 45.78 11.59 -0.83
CA LYS A 30 45.54 12.17 -2.15
C LYS A 30 44.06 12.46 -2.29
N LYS A 31 43.71 13.74 -2.43
CA LYS A 31 42.37 14.15 -2.84
C LYS A 31 42.12 13.57 -4.23
N ALA A 32 41.36 12.51 -4.29
CA ALA A 32 40.84 12.00 -5.53
C ALA A 32 39.82 12.99 -6.08
N ASN A 33 40.08 13.46 -7.30
CA ASN A 33 39.12 14.07 -8.24
C ASN A 33 38.65 15.50 -7.95
N ALA A 34 39.64 16.46 -7.88
CA ALA A 34 39.36 17.77 -8.44
C ALA A 34 40.07 17.84 -9.80
N PRO A 35 39.43 18.17 -10.90
CA PRO A 35 40.12 18.39 -12.16
C PRO A 35 41.01 19.64 -12.01
N GLU A 36 42.34 19.49 -12.25
CA GLU A 36 43.28 20.59 -12.31
C GLU A 36 42.81 21.58 -13.39
N LYS A 37 42.73 22.86 -13.03
CA LYS A 37 42.55 23.95 -13.99
C LYS A 37 43.77 23.99 -14.89
N GLY A 38 43.64 23.44 -16.09
CA GLY A 38 44.58 23.64 -17.18
C GLY A 38 44.61 25.10 -17.56
N LYS A 39 45.81 25.66 -17.61
CA LYS A 39 46.15 27.02 -18.05
C LYS A 39 45.63 27.21 -19.48
N GLU A 40 44.88 28.27 -19.68
CA GLU A 40 44.53 28.79 -20.99
C GLU A 40 45.77 29.22 -21.76
N SER A 41 45.95 28.63 -22.91
CA SER A 41 46.73 29.24 -23.99
C SER A 41 45.73 29.63 -25.08
N SER A 42 45.79 30.92 -25.40
CA SER A 42 45.05 31.64 -26.41
C SER A 42 45.24 31.08 -27.81
N ASP A 43 44.24 31.41 -28.63
CA ASP A 43 44.23 31.49 -30.09
C ASP A 43 43.73 30.25 -30.83
N CYS A 44 42.55 30.40 -31.41
CA CYS A 44 42.31 30.50 -32.85
C CYS A 44 40.83 30.58 -33.18
N SER A 45 40.50 31.60 -33.93
CA SER A 45 39.31 31.80 -34.72
C SER A 45 38.95 30.56 -35.61
N GLY A 46 37.69 30.16 -35.62
CA GLY A 46 37.19 29.14 -36.58
C GLY A 46 35.83 28.59 -36.24
N GLU A 47 34.83 29.21 -36.77
CA GLU A 47 33.53 28.73 -37.26
C GLU A 47 32.93 27.43 -36.74
N GLU A 48 31.77 27.61 -36.10
CA GLU A 48 30.46 26.96 -36.32
C GLU A 48 30.32 25.45 -36.14
N ASN A 49 29.27 25.15 -35.36
CA ASN A 49 28.53 23.89 -35.33
C ASN A 49 29.15 22.71 -34.55
N GLY A 50 29.37 22.95 -33.30
CA GLY A 50 29.49 21.85 -32.35
C GLY A 50 28.72 22.20 -31.08
N PHE A 51 27.44 21.88 -31.06
CA PHE A 51 26.68 21.80 -29.80
C PHE A 51 27.39 20.75 -28.94
N SER A 52 28.46 21.14 -28.28
CA SER A 52 29.03 20.32 -27.22
C SER A 52 27.93 20.28 -26.17
N LYS A 53 27.18 19.20 -26.17
CA LYS A 53 26.24 18.86 -25.10
C LYS A 53 27.06 18.84 -23.81
N ARG A 54 27.20 20.01 -23.18
CA ARG A 54 27.67 20.08 -21.79
C ARG A 54 26.62 19.30 -21.03
N ILE A 55 26.92 18.04 -20.74
CA ILE A 55 26.07 17.20 -19.92
C ILE A 55 25.99 17.93 -18.60
N ASP A 56 24.79 18.30 -18.18
CA ASP A 56 24.54 18.90 -16.88
C ASP A 56 25.21 18.01 -15.83
N PRO A 57 26.03 18.56 -14.93
CA PRO A 57 26.67 17.80 -13.85
C PRO A 57 25.66 16.96 -13.06
N GLN A 58 24.43 17.44 -12.94
CA GLN A 58 23.33 16.74 -12.29
C GLN A 58 22.89 15.51 -13.11
N GLU A 59 22.79 15.66 -14.43
CA GLU A 59 22.46 14.55 -15.34
C GLU A 59 23.58 13.50 -15.39
N ALA A 60 24.83 13.94 -15.38
CA ALA A 60 26.00 13.04 -15.33
C ALA A 60 26.03 12.26 -14.00
N TRP A 61 25.70 12.91 -12.89
CA TRP A 61 25.58 12.26 -11.58
C TRP A 61 24.45 11.24 -11.56
N LEU A 62 23.28 11.61 -12.09
CA LEU A 62 22.10 10.73 -12.20
C LEU A 62 22.39 9.48 -13.04
N ARG A 63 23.13 9.63 -14.16
CA ARG A 63 23.54 8.50 -15.00
C ARG A 63 24.52 7.58 -14.28
N ARG A 64 25.42 8.13 -13.46
CA ARG A 64 26.48 7.38 -12.78
C ARG A 64 25.98 6.63 -11.55
N TYR A 65 25.09 7.23 -10.78
CA TYR A 65 24.65 6.71 -9.49
C TYR A 65 23.22 6.18 -9.52
N GLY A 66 22.47 6.45 -10.59
CA GLY A 66 21.08 6.09 -10.71
C GLY A 66 20.21 6.80 -9.66
N VAL A 67 18.97 7.07 -9.99
CA VAL A 67 17.97 7.46 -9.01
C VAL A 67 17.10 6.26 -8.76
N VAL A 68 17.12 5.78 -7.54
CA VAL A 68 16.16 4.80 -7.10
C VAL A 68 14.82 5.51 -6.96
N ASP A 69 13.93 5.27 -7.90
CA ASP A 69 12.57 5.78 -7.87
C ASP A 69 11.80 5.06 -6.74
N LYS A 70 11.72 5.74 -5.59
CA LYS A 70 11.03 5.22 -4.40
C LYS A 70 9.54 4.99 -4.66
N ASP A 71 8.94 5.83 -5.48
CA ASP A 71 7.52 5.73 -5.81
C ASP A 71 7.26 4.48 -6.67
N LYS A 72 8.15 4.19 -7.61
CA LYS A 72 8.09 2.96 -8.41
C LYS A 72 8.28 1.71 -7.56
N ILE A 73 9.21 1.73 -6.61
CA ILE A 73 9.40 0.61 -5.68
C ILE A 73 8.15 0.42 -4.82
N ALA A 74 7.64 1.50 -4.22
CA ALA A 74 6.44 1.46 -3.39
C ALA A 74 5.22 0.94 -4.18
N SER A 75 5.07 1.35 -5.45
CA SER A 75 4.00 0.86 -6.30
C SER A 75 4.11 -0.64 -6.60
N LEU A 76 5.32 -1.14 -6.90
CA LEU A 76 5.58 -2.56 -7.12
C LEU A 76 5.36 -3.41 -5.86
N GLU A 77 5.76 -2.90 -4.70
CA GLU A 77 5.49 -3.56 -3.42
C GLU A 77 4.00 -3.60 -3.08
N ALA A 78 3.29 -2.50 -3.33
CA ALA A 78 1.84 -2.44 -3.15
C ALA A 78 1.12 -3.44 -4.07
N GLU A 79 1.56 -3.58 -5.32
CA GLU A 79 1.01 -4.54 -6.27
C GLU A 79 1.26 -6.00 -5.82
N ARG A 80 2.50 -6.34 -5.43
CA ARG A 80 2.83 -7.65 -4.85
C ARG A 80 2.00 -7.97 -3.61
N ASN A 81 1.78 -6.99 -2.74
CA ASN A 81 0.96 -7.18 -1.54
C ASN A 81 -0.52 -7.38 -1.88
N ARG A 82 -1.04 -6.71 -2.91
CA ARG A 82 -2.40 -6.95 -3.43
C ARG A 82 -2.54 -8.37 -3.98
N GLU A 83 -1.60 -8.83 -4.79
CA GLU A 83 -1.60 -10.19 -5.34
C GLU A 83 -1.54 -11.24 -4.25
N ARG A 84 -0.63 -11.10 -3.28
CA ARG A 84 -0.53 -12.00 -2.11
C ARG A 84 -1.85 -12.05 -1.34
N SER A 85 -2.48 -10.90 -1.12
CA SER A 85 -3.76 -10.81 -0.44
C SER A 85 -4.88 -11.51 -1.21
N GLN A 86 -4.91 -11.38 -2.55
CA GLN A 86 -5.90 -12.07 -3.39
C GLN A 86 -5.70 -13.58 -3.38
N LEU A 87 -4.44 -14.05 -3.47
CA LEU A 87 -4.12 -15.48 -3.38
C LEU A 87 -4.52 -16.07 -2.03
N TYR A 88 -4.27 -15.33 -0.94
CA TYR A 88 -4.69 -15.71 0.41
C TYR A 88 -6.21 -15.89 0.51
N ILE A 89 -6.97 -14.91 -0.02
CA ILE A 89 -8.43 -14.95 -0.04
C ILE A 89 -8.96 -16.17 -0.79
N LYS A 90 -8.35 -16.53 -1.92
CA LYS A 90 -8.73 -17.71 -2.71
C LYS A 90 -8.41 -19.03 -2.01
N LYS A 91 -7.31 -19.09 -1.25
CA LYS A 91 -6.87 -20.30 -0.54
C LYS A 91 -7.74 -20.67 0.66
N ILE A 92 -8.34 -19.67 1.35
CA ILE A 92 -9.19 -19.94 2.51
C ILE A 92 -10.53 -20.48 2.03
N PRO A 93 -10.92 -21.72 2.43
CA PRO A 93 -12.21 -22.29 2.07
C PRO A 93 -13.35 -21.54 2.77
N VAL A 94 -14.53 -21.67 2.24
CA VAL A 94 -15.77 -21.23 2.90
C VAL A 94 -16.13 -22.26 3.96
N GLU A 95 -16.22 -21.82 5.22
CA GLU A 95 -16.46 -22.69 6.37
C GLU A 95 -17.94 -22.82 6.73
N ALA A 96 -18.74 -21.79 6.40
CA ALA A 96 -20.18 -21.81 6.59
C ALA A 96 -20.89 -21.05 5.48
N LYS A 97 -22.14 -21.47 5.19
CA LYS A 97 -22.98 -20.86 4.16
C LYS A 97 -24.38 -20.59 4.72
N ILE A 98 -24.94 -19.43 4.38
CA ILE A 98 -26.33 -19.09 4.64
C ILE A 98 -27.01 -18.73 3.32
N ASP A 99 -28.28 -19.09 3.20
CA ASP A 99 -29.12 -18.75 2.07
C ASP A 99 -30.27 -17.84 2.53
N LEU A 100 -30.35 -16.68 1.90
CA LEU A 100 -31.33 -15.63 2.20
C LEU A 100 -32.31 -15.39 1.05
N HIS A 101 -32.21 -16.17 -0.05
CA HIS A 101 -33.05 -15.93 -1.20
C HIS A 101 -34.55 -16.11 -0.83
N GLY A 102 -35.39 -15.25 -1.37
CA GLY A 102 -36.85 -15.32 -1.12
C GLY A 102 -37.32 -14.76 0.22
N LEU A 103 -36.38 -14.26 1.07
CA LEU A 103 -36.75 -13.60 2.32
C LEU A 103 -37.04 -12.11 2.12
N THR A 104 -37.80 -11.54 3.05
CA THR A 104 -37.93 -10.10 3.18
C THR A 104 -36.67 -9.46 3.71
N ARG A 105 -36.52 -8.13 3.57
CA ARG A 105 -35.32 -7.41 4.10
C ARG A 105 -35.13 -7.61 5.60
N GLU A 106 -36.20 -7.54 6.35
CA GLU A 106 -36.18 -7.65 7.82
C GLU A 106 -35.82 -9.06 8.28
N GLU A 107 -36.41 -10.07 7.66
CA GLU A 107 -36.10 -11.46 7.94
C GLU A 107 -34.64 -11.79 7.57
N ALA A 108 -34.16 -11.33 6.43
CA ALA A 108 -32.79 -11.51 5.99
C ALA A 108 -31.80 -10.89 6.98
N ARG A 109 -32.06 -9.65 7.43
CA ARG A 109 -31.22 -8.96 8.42
C ARG A 109 -31.19 -9.69 9.76
N SER A 110 -32.32 -10.13 10.25
CA SER A 110 -32.43 -10.88 11.51
C SER A 110 -31.69 -12.21 11.45
N ARG A 111 -31.91 -12.99 10.39
CA ARG A 111 -31.20 -14.27 10.18
C ARG A 111 -29.71 -14.07 10.01
N LEU A 112 -29.29 -13.03 9.29
CA LEU A 112 -27.88 -12.72 9.06
C LEU A 112 -27.18 -12.37 10.37
N SER A 113 -27.81 -11.56 11.23
CA SER A 113 -27.26 -11.17 12.54
C SER A 113 -27.03 -12.38 13.44
N ILE A 114 -27.99 -13.31 13.50
CA ILE A 114 -27.88 -14.55 14.27
C ILE A 114 -26.76 -15.42 13.70
N PHE A 115 -26.76 -15.64 12.39
CA PHE A 115 -25.77 -16.46 11.71
C PHE A 115 -24.34 -15.96 11.90
N VAL A 116 -24.10 -14.65 11.72
CA VAL A 116 -22.78 -14.04 11.94
C VAL A 116 -22.37 -14.19 13.40
N GLY A 117 -23.30 -13.99 14.36
CA GLY A 117 -23.03 -14.20 15.77
C GLY A 117 -22.58 -15.63 16.11
N ASP A 118 -23.24 -16.63 15.54
CA ASP A 118 -22.90 -18.04 15.74
C ASP A 118 -21.60 -18.42 15.06
N CYS A 119 -21.32 -17.88 13.87
CA CYS A 119 -20.07 -18.10 13.16
C CYS A 119 -18.87 -17.53 13.95
N VAL A 120 -19.01 -16.33 14.53
CA VAL A 120 -17.98 -15.72 15.38
C VAL A 120 -17.74 -16.55 16.64
N LYS A 121 -18.81 -16.99 17.34
CA LYS A 121 -18.69 -17.86 18.53
C LYS A 121 -17.96 -19.17 18.22
N ARG A 122 -18.12 -19.70 17.01
CA ARG A 122 -17.45 -20.91 16.52
C ARG A 122 -16.04 -20.66 15.99
N GLY A 123 -15.58 -19.43 15.94
CA GLY A 123 -14.24 -19.06 15.44
C GLY A 123 -14.05 -19.21 13.94
N LEU A 124 -15.14 -19.19 13.16
CA LEU A 124 -15.06 -19.33 11.70
C LEU A 124 -14.47 -18.07 11.09
N ARG A 125 -13.67 -18.26 10.02
CA ARG A 125 -12.94 -17.16 9.37
C ARG A 125 -13.63 -16.63 8.11
N LYS A 126 -14.20 -17.53 7.30
CA LYS A 126 -14.80 -17.16 6.01
C LYS A 126 -16.15 -17.80 5.84
N ILE A 127 -17.16 -16.97 5.63
CA ILE A 127 -18.55 -17.37 5.41
C ILE A 127 -19.03 -16.95 4.03
N LEU A 128 -20.06 -17.61 3.53
CA LEU A 128 -20.73 -17.31 2.26
C LEU A 128 -22.19 -16.98 2.52
N ILE A 129 -22.63 -15.85 2.02
CA ILE A 129 -24.01 -15.37 2.11
C ILE A 129 -24.60 -15.40 0.69
N VAL A 130 -25.63 -16.21 0.47
CA VAL A 130 -26.35 -16.26 -0.80
C VAL A 130 -27.61 -15.42 -0.67
N HIS A 131 -27.72 -14.38 -1.46
CA HIS A 131 -28.86 -13.44 -1.44
C HIS A 131 -29.65 -13.44 -2.74
N GLY A 132 -29.23 -14.23 -3.73
CA GLY A 132 -29.88 -14.28 -5.04
C GLY A 132 -29.48 -13.11 -5.96
N LYS A 133 -29.79 -13.24 -7.23
CA LYS A 133 -29.50 -12.23 -8.27
C LYS A 133 -30.61 -11.22 -8.50
N GLY A 134 -31.74 -11.35 -7.81
CA GLY A 134 -32.88 -10.45 -7.99
C GLY A 134 -33.62 -10.59 -9.33
N ILE A 135 -33.48 -11.71 -10.06
CA ILE A 135 -34.04 -11.91 -11.42
C ILE A 135 -35.57 -11.89 -11.42
N HIS A 136 -36.21 -12.17 -10.28
CA HIS A 136 -37.65 -12.25 -10.13
C HIS A 136 -38.30 -11.04 -9.45
N THR A 137 -37.48 -10.00 -9.15
CA THR A 137 -38.03 -8.76 -8.58
C THR A 137 -38.46 -7.84 -9.71
N THR A 138 -39.66 -7.35 -9.69
CA THR A 138 -40.26 -6.41 -10.68
C THR A 138 -39.58 -5.04 -10.72
N GLY A 139 -38.52 -4.86 -9.96
CA GLY A 139 -37.61 -3.70 -9.99
C GLY A 139 -36.16 -4.15 -10.26
N SER A 140 -35.39 -3.36 -10.97
CA SER A 140 -34.08 -3.68 -11.51
C SER A 140 -32.98 -3.95 -10.47
N ASP A 141 -33.25 -3.81 -9.18
CA ASP A 141 -32.18 -3.89 -8.15
C ASP A 141 -32.33 -5.12 -7.24
N PRO A 142 -31.24 -5.87 -7.01
CA PRO A 142 -31.22 -7.00 -6.08
C PRO A 142 -31.31 -6.49 -4.63
N VAL A 143 -32.51 -6.23 -4.16
CA VAL A 143 -32.83 -5.65 -2.85
C VAL A 143 -32.07 -6.30 -1.70
N LEU A 144 -31.99 -7.64 -1.70
CA LEU A 144 -31.27 -8.38 -0.66
C LEU A 144 -29.73 -8.22 -0.76
N GLY A 145 -29.19 -8.05 -1.96
CA GLY A 145 -27.77 -7.81 -2.16
C GLY A 145 -27.31 -6.50 -1.52
N GLU A 146 -28.09 -5.44 -1.67
CA GLU A 146 -27.83 -4.16 -1.01
C GLU A 146 -27.95 -4.25 0.51
N GLU A 147 -28.99 -4.93 1.00
CA GLU A 147 -29.19 -5.10 2.44
C GLU A 147 -28.04 -5.88 3.09
N VAL A 148 -27.58 -6.95 2.43
CA VAL A 148 -26.39 -7.70 2.87
C VAL A 148 -25.14 -6.81 2.90
N ARG A 149 -24.95 -5.97 1.89
CA ARG A 149 -23.81 -5.04 1.85
C ARG A 149 -23.87 -4.03 2.98
N LYS A 150 -25.00 -3.39 3.20
CA LYS A 150 -25.23 -2.46 4.31
C LYS A 150 -24.99 -3.12 5.66
N PHE A 151 -25.47 -4.35 5.84
CA PHE A 151 -25.24 -5.11 7.06
C PHE A 151 -23.74 -5.35 7.30
N ILE A 152 -23.00 -5.79 6.27
CA ILE A 152 -21.56 -6.06 6.37
C ILE A 152 -20.80 -4.80 6.74
N GLU A 153 -21.17 -3.64 6.20
CA GLU A 153 -20.53 -2.35 6.50
C GLU A 153 -20.80 -1.87 7.92
N GLN A 154 -21.99 -2.14 8.45
CA GLN A 154 -22.41 -1.71 9.78
C GLN A 154 -21.92 -2.63 10.90
N ASP A 155 -21.72 -3.92 10.63
CA ASP A 155 -21.35 -4.89 11.64
C ASP A 155 -19.83 -4.99 11.83
N ARG A 156 -19.35 -4.63 13.03
CA ARG A 156 -17.92 -4.65 13.37
C ARG A 156 -17.27 -6.03 13.28
N ARG A 157 -18.07 -7.10 13.41
CA ARG A 157 -17.62 -8.48 13.30
C ARG A 157 -17.28 -8.85 11.86
N CYS A 158 -17.84 -8.13 10.90
CA CYS A 158 -17.55 -8.31 9.48
C CYS A 158 -16.30 -7.55 9.08
N GLY A 159 -15.46 -8.20 8.27
CA GLY A 159 -14.26 -7.64 7.70
C GLY A 159 -14.38 -7.52 6.18
N ARG A 160 -13.33 -7.98 5.50
CA ARG A 160 -13.26 -7.93 4.05
C ARG A 160 -14.33 -8.81 3.40
N SER A 161 -15.00 -8.31 2.37
CA SER A 161 -16.03 -9.01 1.62
C SER A 161 -15.81 -8.92 0.13
N GLY A 162 -16.49 -9.77 -0.64
CA GLY A 162 -16.44 -9.75 -2.10
C GLY A 162 -17.33 -10.83 -2.71
N HIS A 163 -17.35 -10.89 -4.03
CA HIS A 163 -18.15 -11.88 -4.74
C HIS A 163 -17.34 -13.17 -4.96
N PRO A 164 -17.96 -14.35 -4.82
CA PRO A 164 -17.34 -15.61 -5.13
C PRO A 164 -17.30 -15.86 -6.64
N ASP A 165 -16.64 -16.93 -7.03
CA ASP A 165 -16.67 -17.40 -8.41
C ASP A 165 -18.08 -17.81 -8.84
N ARG A 166 -18.33 -17.84 -10.16
CA ARG A 166 -19.64 -18.19 -10.73
C ARG A 166 -20.19 -19.51 -10.22
N ARG A 167 -19.32 -20.49 -9.91
CA ARG A 167 -19.69 -21.81 -9.36
C ARG A 167 -20.32 -21.74 -7.96
N MET A 168 -19.98 -20.71 -7.19
CA MET A 168 -20.45 -20.51 -5.82
C MET A 168 -21.51 -19.41 -5.70
N GLY A 169 -22.14 -19.01 -6.83
CA GLY A 169 -23.23 -18.02 -6.86
C GLY A 169 -22.91 -16.70 -7.56
N GLY A 170 -21.63 -16.39 -7.82
CA GLY A 170 -21.20 -15.19 -8.52
C GLY A 170 -21.73 -13.91 -7.88
N SER A 171 -22.41 -13.06 -8.69
CA SER A 171 -23.03 -11.80 -8.20
C SER A 171 -24.23 -12.01 -7.28
N GLY A 172 -24.80 -13.21 -7.20
CA GLY A 172 -25.89 -13.57 -6.29
C GLY A 172 -25.44 -14.03 -4.91
N ALA A 173 -24.15 -14.00 -4.64
CA ALA A 173 -23.57 -14.38 -3.36
C ALA A 173 -22.43 -13.43 -2.96
N THR A 174 -22.18 -13.34 -1.67
CA THR A 174 -21.10 -12.52 -1.08
C THR A 174 -20.38 -13.35 -0.04
N TRP A 175 -19.05 -13.47 -0.17
CA TRP A 175 -18.22 -14.02 0.90
C TRP A 175 -17.78 -12.91 1.84
N VAL A 176 -17.64 -13.23 3.12
CA VAL A 176 -17.22 -12.30 4.16
C VAL A 176 -16.18 -12.97 5.05
N PHE A 177 -15.11 -12.24 5.37
CA PHE A 177 -14.20 -12.61 6.44
C PHE A 177 -14.70 -12.06 7.76
N LEU A 178 -14.70 -12.90 8.79
CA LEU A 178 -15.05 -12.50 10.14
C LEU A 178 -13.79 -12.07 10.89
N LYS A 179 -13.94 -11.06 11.73
CA LYS A 179 -12.93 -10.59 12.66
C LYS A 179 -13.15 -11.32 13.98
N ASN A 180 -12.20 -12.12 14.36
CA ASN A 180 -12.14 -12.77 15.67
C ASN A 180 -11.33 -11.90 16.61
#